data_77d9d3897c762543c63196f8cdc18920
#
_entry.id   77d9d3897c762543c63196f8cdc18920
#
_cell.length_a   1.000
_cell.length_b   1.000
_cell.length_c   1.000
_cell.angle_alpha   90.00
_cell.angle_beta   90.00
_cell.angle_gamma   90.00
#
_symmetry.space_group_name_H-M   'P 1'
#
loop_
_entity.id
_entity.type
_entity.pdbx_description
1 polymer ?
#
loop_
_entity_poly.entity_id
_entity_poly.type
_entity_poly.pdbx_seq_one_letter_code
_entity_poly.pdbx_strand_id
1 'polypeptide(L)'
;MSEGAAVRRLLYVEDNEDNLYMLQLWFDVLGQYEILSARDGAAGIAIAAAERPDLILMDLNLPEIDGWEATRRLKADPATCDIPIIALSAHAMAGDREKALATGCDDFDSKPIEFDRLLAKIEQALAT
;
A
#
# COMPACT_ATOMS: atom_id res chain seq x y z
N MET A 1 12.99 -24.65 -6.21
CA MET A 1 12.76 -24.29 -6.21
C MET A 1 12.39 -23.72 -6.02
N SER A 2 12.36 -23.48 -5.92
CA SER A 2 11.77 -23.00 -5.83
C SER A 2 11.30 -22.59 -6.25
N GLU A 3 11.12 -22.92 -6.48
CA GLU A 3 10.55 -22.64 -6.92
C GLU A 3 9.99 -21.97 -6.74
N GLY A 4 10.44 -22.26 -6.73
CA GLY A 4 9.84 -21.14 -6.98
C GLY A 4 8.82 -20.48 -6.25
N ALA A 5 9.13 -19.86 -5.23
CA ALA A 5 8.20 -18.94 -4.63
C ALA A 5 7.93 -17.82 -5.63
N ALA A 6 6.66 -17.58 -5.95
CA ALA A 6 6.29 -16.45 -6.79
C ALA A 6 6.69 -15.16 -6.09
N VAL A 7 7.20 -14.21 -6.88
CA VAL A 7 7.53 -12.89 -6.35
C VAL A 7 6.23 -12.20 -5.91
N ARG A 8 6.21 -11.70 -4.68
CA ARG A 8 5.06 -10.97 -4.16
C ARG A 8 4.96 -9.61 -4.83
N ARG A 9 3.76 -9.18 -5.16
CA ARG A 9 3.53 -7.89 -5.81
C ARG A 9 2.87 -6.92 -4.85
N LEU A 10 3.45 -5.74 -4.76
CA LEU A 10 2.93 -4.66 -3.92
C LEU A 10 2.47 -3.53 -4.82
N LEU A 11 1.30 -2.96 -4.53
CA LEU A 11 0.84 -1.75 -5.22
C LEU A 11 1.08 -0.57 -4.30
N TYR A 12 1.83 0.41 -4.80
CA TYR A 12 2.08 1.65 -4.05
C TYR A 12 1.32 2.79 -4.72
N VAL A 13 0.34 3.34 -4.01
CA VAL A 13 -0.48 4.46 -4.50
C VAL A 13 0.07 5.74 -3.87
N GLU A 14 0.70 6.57 -4.69
CA GLU A 14 1.44 7.73 -4.24
C GLU A 14 1.58 8.72 -5.39
N ASP A 15 1.27 10.00 -5.17
CA ASP A 15 1.35 11.00 -6.23
C ASP A 15 2.72 11.66 -6.36
N ASN A 16 3.61 11.49 -5.39
CA ASN A 16 4.94 12.10 -5.42
C ASN A 16 5.93 11.17 -6.12
N GLU A 17 6.52 11.63 -7.23
CA GLU A 17 7.42 10.81 -8.03
C GLU A 17 8.68 10.41 -7.26
N ASP A 18 9.20 11.28 -6.40
CA ASP A 18 10.40 10.97 -5.63
C ASP A 18 10.14 9.86 -4.64
N ASN A 19 8.97 9.87 -4.00
CA ASN A 19 8.60 8.82 -3.07
C ASN A 19 8.42 7.48 -3.80
N LEU A 20 7.79 7.50 -4.98
CA LEU A 20 7.63 6.30 -5.79
C LEU A 20 8.99 5.74 -6.19
N TYR A 21 9.89 6.60 -6.64
CA TYR A 21 11.22 6.19 -7.08
C TYR A 21 12.03 5.58 -5.94
N MET A 22 12.03 6.23 -4.78
CA MET A 22 12.78 5.75 -3.62
C MET A 22 12.30 4.38 -3.16
N LEU A 23 10.99 4.21 -3.06
CA LEU A 23 10.46 2.93 -2.62
C LEU A 23 10.75 1.84 -3.63
N GLN A 24 10.58 2.14 -4.92
CA GLN A 24 10.90 1.20 -5.98
C GLN A 24 12.35 0.76 -5.90
N LEU A 25 13.26 1.72 -5.70
CA LEU A 25 14.68 1.41 -5.62
C LEU A 25 14.99 0.49 -4.45
N TRP A 26 14.41 0.75 -3.28
CA TRP A 26 14.60 -0.10 -2.11
C TRP A 26 14.18 -1.55 -2.40
N PHE A 27 13.00 -1.72 -3.01
CA PHE A 27 12.50 -3.06 -3.27
C PHE A 27 13.24 -3.74 -4.41
N ASP A 28 13.75 -2.98 -5.38
CA ASP A 28 14.60 -3.54 -6.43
C ASP A 28 15.89 -4.11 -5.83
N VAL A 29 16.49 -3.38 -4.91
CA VAL A 29 17.71 -3.83 -4.23
C VAL A 29 17.43 -5.07 -3.39
N LEU A 30 16.29 -5.08 -2.69
CA LEU A 30 15.90 -6.22 -1.88
C LEU A 30 15.65 -7.47 -2.71
N GLY A 31 15.04 -7.32 -3.90
CA GLY A 31 14.89 -8.40 -4.86
C GLY A 31 13.77 -9.39 -4.56
N GLN A 32 12.95 -9.16 -3.56
CA GLN A 32 11.91 -10.09 -3.13
C GLN A 32 10.50 -9.67 -3.54
N TYR A 33 10.34 -8.45 -4.04
CA TYR A 33 9.01 -7.89 -4.34
C TYR A 33 9.03 -7.18 -5.68
N GLU A 34 7.90 -7.23 -6.36
CA GLU A 34 7.66 -6.44 -7.56
C GLU A 34 6.73 -5.30 -7.17
N ILE A 35 7.06 -4.06 -7.56
CA ILE A 35 6.28 -2.88 -7.21
C ILE A 35 5.46 -2.44 -8.41
N LEU A 36 4.14 -2.39 -8.22
CA LEU A 36 3.22 -1.71 -9.13
C LEU A 36 2.98 -0.33 -8.54
N SER A 37 2.83 0.66 -9.39
CA SER A 37 2.62 2.02 -8.90
C SER A 37 1.38 2.65 -9.52
N ALA A 38 0.73 3.50 -8.74
CA ALA A 38 -0.38 4.32 -9.18
C ALA A 38 -0.20 5.71 -8.59
N ARG A 39 -0.57 6.74 -9.35
CA ARG A 39 -0.28 8.13 -8.97
C ARG A 39 -1.48 8.83 -8.36
N ASP A 40 -2.64 8.18 -8.36
CA ASP A 40 -3.84 8.72 -7.73
C ASP A 40 -4.76 7.57 -7.30
N GLY A 41 -5.81 7.93 -6.55
CA GLY A 41 -6.71 6.93 -5.99
C GLY A 41 -7.48 6.15 -7.04
N ALA A 42 -7.91 6.81 -8.11
CA ALA A 42 -8.67 6.14 -9.17
C ALA A 42 -7.81 5.11 -9.89
N ALA A 43 -6.57 5.47 -10.22
CA ALA A 43 -5.64 4.54 -10.84
C ALA A 43 -5.32 3.38 -9.91
N GLY A 44 -5.15 3.66 -8.61
CA GLY A 44 -4.89 2.62 -7.62
C GLY A 44 -6.01 1.60 -7.54
N ILE A 45 -7.25 2.08 -7.51
CA ILE A 45 -8.41 1.20 -7.48
C ILE A 45 -8.48 0.33 -8.74
N ALA A 46 -8.26 0.94 -9.91
CA ALA A 46 -8.31 0.21 -11.17
C ALA A 46 -7.22 -0.86 -11.26
N ILE A 47 -6.00 -0.52 -10.86
CA ILE A 47 -4.87 -1.46 -10.89
C ILE A 47 -5.10 -2.59 -9.89
N ALA A 48 -5.60 -2.27 -8.70
CA ALA A 48 -5.88 -3.30 -7.70
C ALA A 48 -6.89 -4.32 -8.21
N ALA A 49 -7.94 -3.87 -8.89
CA ALA A 49 -8.94 -4.76 -9.43
C ALA A 49 -8.41 -5.61 -10.58
N ALA A 50 -7.57 -5.01 -11.45
CA ALA A 50 -7.05 -5.69 -12.64
C ALA A 50 -5.91 -6.63 -12.31
N GLU A 51 -4.97 -6.19 -11.46
CA GLU A 51 -3.72 -6.92 -11.21
C GLU A 51 -3.75 -7.74 -9.92
N ARG A 52 -4.65 -7.45 -9.01
CA ARG A 52 -4.79 -8.13 -7.73
C ARG A 52 -3.46 -8.32 -7.02
N PRO A 53 -2.81 -7.21 -6.60
CA PRO A 53 -1.54 -7.32 -5.87
C PRO A 53 -1.73 -8.05 -4.54
N ASP A 54 -0.63 -8.48 -3.97
CA ASP A 54 -0.66 -9.17 -2.69
C ASP A 54 -0.89 -8.21 -1.52
N LEU A 55 -0.55 -6.94 -1.69
CA LEU A 55 -0.71 -5.92 -0.65
C LEU A 55 -0.70 -4.54 -1.29
N ILE A 56 -1.39 -3.60 -0.68
CA ILE A 56 -1.45 -2.20 -1.14
C ILE A 56 -0.85 -1.29 -0.08
N LEU A 57 0.07 -0.42 -0.51
CA LEU A 57 0.55 0.70 0.29
C LEU A 57 -0.20 1.93 -0.18
N MET A 58 -1.01 2.53 0.69
CA MET A 58 -1.94 3.59 0.32
C MET A 58 -1.58 4.89 1.02
N ASP A 59 -1.11 5.87 0.24
CA ASP A 59 -0.92 7.23 0.74
C ASP A 59 -2.28 7.85 1.05
N LEU A 60 -2.45 8.36 2.26
CA LEU A 60 -3.71 8.97 2.67
C LEU A 60 -3.87 10.39 2.14
N ASN A 61 -2.80 11.03 1.71
CA ASN A 61 -2.80 12.44 1.30
C ASN A 61 -2.78 12.59 -0.22
N LEU A 62 -3.66 11.88 -0.91
CA LEU A 62 -3.77 11.93 -2.36
C LEU A 62 -4.73 13.03 -2.80
N PRO A 63 -4.51 13.61 -4.02
CA PRO A 63 -5.47 14.56 -4.56
C PRO A 63 -6.74 13.85 -5.03
N GLU A 64 -7.83 14.60 -5.16
CA GLU A 64 -9.13 14.15 -5.66
C GLU A 64 -9.71 13.04 -4.80
N ILE A 65 -9.55 11.77 -5.19
CA ILE A 65 -9.94 10.65 -4.34
C ILE A 65 -8.77 10.39 -3.40
N ASP A 66 -8.92 10.81 -2.14
CA ASP A 66 -7.84 10.62 -1.17
C ASP A 66 -7.74 9.16 -0.74
N GLY A 67 -6.69 8.85 0.03
CA GLY A 67 -6.43 7.47 0.42
C GLY A 67 -7.50 6.88 1.33
N TRP A 68 -8.20 7.72 2.11
CA TRP A 68 -9.31 7.26 2.95
C TRP A 68 -10.45 6.73 2.08
N GLU A 69 -10.84 7.52 1.08
CA GLU A 69 -11.93 7.13 0.18
C GLU A 69 -11.53 5.97 -0.70
N ALA A 70 -10.29 5.96 -1.21
CA ALA A 70 -9.81 4.85 -2.02
C ALA A 70 -9.84 3.53 -1.22
N THR A 71 -9.39 3.56 0.03
CA THR A 71 -9.44 2.40 0.91
C THR A 71 -10.87 1.91 1.11
N ARG A 72 -11.79 2.85 1.36
CA ARG A 72 -13.19 2.53 1.57
C ARG A 72 -13.77 1.80 0.36
N ARG A 73 -13.47 2.30 -0.85
CA ARG A 73 -13.95 1.69 -2.09
C ARG A 73 -13.35 0.31 -2.32
N LEU A 74 -12.06 0.15 -2.05
CA LEU A 74 -11.39 -1.14 -2.20
C LEU A 74 -11.96 -2.18 -1.25
N LYS A 75 -12.24 -1.80 -0.02
CA LYS A 75 -12.78 -2.73 0.98
C LYS A 75 -14.27 -3.02 0.76
N ALA A 76 -14.97 -2.18 0.01
CA ALA A 76 -16.37 -2.41 -0.32
C ALA A 76 -16.56 -3.30 -1.54
N ASP A 77 -15.51 -3.52 -2.34
CA ASP A 77 -15.59 -4.30 -3.59
C ASP A 77 -15.15 -5.73 -3.33
N PRO A 78 -16.00 -6.73 -3.59
CA PRO A 78 -15.62 -8.13 -3.40
C PRO A 78 -14.35 -8.54 -4.14
N ALA A 79 -14.03 -7.88 -5.25
CA ALA A 79 -12.83 -8.19 -6.04
C ALA A 79 -11.54 -7.80 -5.35
N THR A 80 -11.59 -6.84 -4.40
CA THR A 80 -10.39 -6.28 -3.76
C THR A 80 -10.45 -6.26 -2.24
N CYS A 81 -11.58 -6.60 -1.65
CA CYS A 81 -11.78 -6.41 -0.20
C CYS A 81 -10.85 -7.25 0.66
N ASP A 82 -10.29 -8.32 0.12
CA ASP A 82 -9.40 -9.22 0.86
C ASP A 82 -7.92 -8.84 0.72
N ILE A 83 -7.58 -7.82 -0.09
CA ILE A 83 -6.20 -7.39 -0.24
C ILE A 83 -5.80 -6.54 0.97
N PRO A 84 -4.72 -6.89 1.70
CA PRO A 84 -4.28 -6.08 2.84
C PRO A 84 -3.86 -4.68 2.39
N ILE A 85 -4.23 -3.68 3.16
CA ILE A 85 -3.89 -2.28 2.88
C ILE A 85 -3.16 -1.69 4.09
N ILE A 86 -1.96 -1.16 3.86
CA ILE A 86 -1.22 -0.40 4.86
C ILE A 86 -1.32 1.07 4.48
N ALA A 87 -1.92 1.87 5.37
CA ALA A 87 -2.07 3.30 5.14
C ALA A 87 -0.80 4.04 5.51
N LEU A 88 -0.43 5.02 4.70
CA LEU A 88 0.75 5.86 4.94
C LEU A 88 0.30 7.31 5.06
N SER A 89 0.73 8.01 6.11
CA SER A 89 0.33 9.39 6.34
C SER A 89 1.54 10.26 6.66
N ALA A 90 1.60 11.44 6.01
CA ALA A 90 2.59 12.46 6.32
C ALA A 90 2.24 13.18 7.63
N HIS A 91 1.00 13.08 8.07
CA HIS A 91 0.49 13.77 9.25
C HIS A 91 -0.01 12.73 10.26
N ALA A 92 0.94 12.09 10.96
CA ALA A 92 0.60 11.05 11.93
C ALA A 92 0.10 11.68 13.22
N MET A 93 -1.05 12.34 13.15
CA MET A 93 -1.66 12.99 14.31
C MET A 93 -2.39 11.97 15.17
N ALA A 94 -2.64 12.36 16.42
CA ALA A 94 -3.40 11.51 17.32
C ALA A 94 -4.76 11.18 16.69
N GLY A 95 -5.09 9.89 16.65
CA GLY A 95 -6.36 9.44 16.08
C GLY A 95 -6.28 9.01 14.63
N ASP A 96 -5.22 9.39 13.88
CA ASP A 96 -5.12 9.00 12.47
C ASP A 96 -5.03 7.49 12.31
N ARG A 97 -4.30 6.83 13.18
CA ARG A 97 -4.18 5.38 13.14
C ARG A 97 -5.54 4.71 13.34
N GLU A 98 -6.29 5.15 14.36
CA GLU A 98 -7.60 4.60 14.64
C GLU A 98 -8.57 4.86 13.49
N LYS A 99 -8.51 6.04 12.89
CA LYS A 99 -9.34 6.39 11.75
C LYS A 99 -9.00 5.52 10.53
N ALA A 100 -7.72 5.29 10.29
CA ALA A 100 -7.29 4.43 9.18
C ALA A 100 -7.82 3.01 9.36
N LEU A 101 -7.68 2.46 10.55
CA LEU A 101 -8.16 1.11 10.83
C LEU A 101 -9.67 1.04 10.74
N ALA A 102 -10.38 2.07 11.20
CA ALA A 102 -11.84 2.12 11.11
C ALA A 102 -12.32 2.22 9.67
N THR A 103 -11.51 2.80 8.79
CA THR A 103 -11.83 2.90 7.36
C THR A 103 -11.66 1.57 6.63
N GLY A 104 -10.91 0.65 7.22
CA GLY A 104 -10.69 -0.68 6.67
C GLY A 104 -9.24 -1.03 6.39
N CYS A 105 -8.30 -0.13 6.70
CA CYS A 105 -6.88 -0.44 6.57
C CYS A 105 -6.49 -1.53 7.55
N ASP A 106 -5.57 -2.38 7.14
CA ASP A 106 -5.09 -3.48 7.97
C ASP A 106 -3.94 -3.04 8.87
N ASP A 107 -3.22 -2.00 8.49
CA ASP A 107 -2.16 -1.42 9.32
C ASP A 107 -1.94 0.02 8.89
N PHE A 108 -1.05 0.72 9.59
CA PHE A 108 -0.80 2.14 9.41
C PHE A 108 0.67 2.43 9.68
N ASP A 109 1.26 3.32 8.88
CA ASP A 109 2.60 3.80 9.14
C ASP A 109 2.68 5.29 8.80
N SER A 110 3.70 5.94 9.31
CA SER A 110 3.88 7.38 9.13
C SER A 110 5.01 7.65 8.14
N LYS A 111 4.94 8.82 7.52
CA LYS A 111 6.03 9.33 6.69
C LYS A 111 6.89 10.28 7.54
N PRO A 112 8.16 10.41 7.25
CA PRO A 112 8.89 9.76 6.17
C PRO A 112 8.99 8.25 6.36
N ILE A 113 9.02 7.54 5.24
CA ILE A 113 9.07 6.08 5.28
C ILE A 113 10.41 5.63 5.87
N GLU A 114 10.33 4.80 6.90
CA GLU A 114 11.49 4.09 7.41
C GLU A 114 11.40 2.67 6.87
N PHE A 115 12.31 2.32 5.97
CA PHE A 115 12.16 1.11 5.17
C PHE A 115 12.08 -0.16 6.01
N ASP A 116 12.94 -0.29 7.02
CA ASP A 116 12.95 -1.50 7.85
C ASP A 116 11.64 -1.67 8.61
N ARG A 117 11.09 -0.57 9.12
CA ARG A 117 9.81 -0.62 9.83
C ARG A 117 8.67 -0.97 8.88
N LEU A 118 8.66 -0.35 7.69
CA LEU A 118 7.63 -0.65 6.70
C LEU A 118 7.73 -2.09 6.23
N LEU A 119 8.93 -2.57 5.97
CA LEU A 119 9.13 -3.95 5.53
C LEU A 119 8.62 -4.94 6.55
N ALA A 120 8.85 -4.68 7.84
CA ALA A 120 8.34 -5.55 8.90
C ALA A 120 6.81 -5.61 8.90
N LYS A 121 6.16 -4.46 8.68
CA LYS A 121 4.69 -4.43 8.61
C LYS A 121 4.17 -5.18 7.40
N ILE A 122 4.85 -5.04 6.25
CA ILE A 122 4.48 -5.77 5.03
C ILE A 122 4.60 -7.27 5.27
N GLU A 123 5.71 -7.71 5.84
CA GLU A 123 5.93 -9.13 6.11
C GLU A 123 4.89 -9.69 7.07
N GLN A 124 4.53 -8.92 8.09
CA GLN A 124 3.50 -9.33 9.03
C GLN A 124 2.14 -9.46 8.36
N ALA A 125 1.78 -8.52 7.50
CA ALA A 125 0.50 -8.56 6.79
C ALA A 125 0.43 -9.74 5.83
N LEU A 126 1.54 -10.09 5.19
CA LEU A 126 1.59 -11.17 4.22
C LEU A 126 1.76 -12.55 4.87
N ALA A 127 2.08 -12.60 6.14
CA ALA A 127 2.30 -13.86 6.86
C ALA A 127 1.01 -14.58 7.23
N THR A 128 -0.14 -13.91 7.14
CA THR A 128 -1.43 -14.51 7.52
C THR A 128 -2.15 -15.16 6.36
#